data_125c8569d9d2f31e9971fd8abe76f254
#
_entry.id   125c8569d9d2f31e9971fd8abe76f254
#
_cell.length_a   1.000
_cell.length_b   1.000
_cell.length_c   1.000
_cell.angle_alpha   90.00
_cell.angle_beta   90.00
_cell.angle_gamma   90.00
#
_symmetry.space_group_name_H-M   'P 1'
#
loop_
_entity.id
_entity.type
_entity.pdbx_description
1 polymer ?
#
loop_
_entity_poly.entity_id
_entity_poly.type
_entity_poly.pdbx_seq_one_letter_code
_entity_poly.pdbx_strand_id
1 'polypeptide(L)'
;MKAWTTAELREMGLSKEAIRRKLRAGKLFRVHRGIYSDEWSPLAVAQALAHGLSRLHFTGKTAQEIHLGRNLTFPLEAEGPRTLKGKNFRVTHSRLSATTLVNGLPVIQVLWAARRIAAACGQLLEEHYRGKTGPARLEDDRRRMRRVPQRLKETIRRTPIGTDSVPERQLSRRLRTDGIFPEHNALIAVYRFDLKIGKLIVEVDGWEHHKHSRAFQADRSKQNAAVAHGYTVLRFTADDIRYHLDDAVLLIKTTLEQLKGRKPKLPAVVMHPYWTWHVCM
;
A
#
# COMPACT_ATOMS: atom_id res chain seq x y z
N MET A 1 -2.26 1.80 -28.67
CA MET A 1 -1.11 2.61 -28.24
C MET A 1 0.17 1.95 -28.70
N LYS A 2 0.94 2.61 -29.55
CA LYS A 2 2.20 2.08 -30.08
C LYS A 2 3.31 3.12 -29.94
N ALA A 3 4.51 2.64 -29.64
CA ALA A 3 5.71 3.45 -29.53
C ALA A 3 6.78 2.94 -30.49
N TRP A 4 7.62 3.82 -30.97
CA TRP A 4 8.68 3.50 -31.91
C TRP A 4 9.93 4.33 -31.68
N THR A 5 11.05 3.72 -31.99
CA THR A 5 12.32 4.44 -32.21
C THR A 5 12.41 4.94 -33.65
N THR A 6 13.36 5.84 -33.91
CA THR A 6 13.66 6.25 -35.32
C THR A 6 14.07 5.07 -36.19
N ALA A 7 14.79 4.09 -35.62
CA ALA A 7 15.22 2.90 -36.35
C ALA A 7 14.02 2.09 -36.84
N GLU A 8 13.10 1.76 -35.93
CA GLU A 8 11.89 0.97 -36.23
C GLU A 8 10.99 1.69 -37.25
N LEU A 9 10.83 3.03 -37.15
CA LEU A 9 10.07 3.78 -38.15
C LEU A 9 10.71 3.71 -39.54
N ARG A 10 12.04 3.66 -39.62
CA ARG A 10 12.78 3.48 -40.89
C ARG A 10 12.66 2.05 -41.43
N GLU A 11 12.74 1.03 -40.59
CA GLU A 11 12.50 -0.37 -40.95
C GLU A 11 11.08 -0.59 -41.49
N MET A 12 10.11 0.17 -40.99
CA MET A 12 8.74 0.22 -41.53
C MET A 12 8.62 1.01 -42.84
N GLY A 13 9.73 1.45 -43.44
CA GLY A 13 9.75 2.16 -44.73
C GLY A 13 9.44 3.67 -44.64
N LEU A 14 9.39 4.27 -43.43
CA LEU A 14 9.11 5.71 -43.34
C LEU A 14 10.37 6.55 -43.55
N SER A 15 10.34 7.38 -44.61
CA SER A 15 11.39 8.38 -44.83
C SER A 15 11.36 9.48 -43.73
N LYS A 16 12.44 10.24 -43.63
CA LYS A 16 12.52 11.40 -42.71
C LYS A 16 11.40 12.42 -42.97
N GLU A 17 11.05 12.65 -44.23
CA GLU A 17 9.99 13.53 -44.65
C GLU A 17 8.60 12.99 -44.29
N ALA A 18 8.38 11.68 -44.43
CA ALA A 18 7.15 11.02 -44.02
C ALA A 18 6.93 11.11 -42.50
N ILE A 19 8.00 10.93 -41.69
CA ILE A 19 7.94 11.13 -40.23
C ILE A 19 7.58 12.58 -39.90
N ARG A 20 8.23 13.56 -40.52
CA ARG A 20 7.92 14.99 -40.31
C ARG A 20 6.47 15.33 -40.69
N ARG A 21 5.95 14.78 -41.79
CA ARG A 21 4.56 14.96 -42.24
C ARG A 21 3.60 14.38 -41.20
N LYS A 22 3.84 13.16 -40.66
CA LYS A 22 3.01 12.56 -39.61
C LYS A 22 3.01 13.37 -38.33
N LEU A 23 4.16 13.94 -37.94
CA LEU A 23 4.29 14.82 -36.76
C LEU A 23 3.46 16.12 -36.94
N ARG A 24 3.52 16.78 -38.13
CA ARG A 24 2.73 17.97 -38.40
C ARG A 24 1.21 17.66 -38.47
N ALA A 25 0.85 16.49 -38.93
CA ALA A 25 -0.54 16.04 -39.02
C ALA A 25 -1.10 15.53 -37.67
N GLY A 26 -0.34 15.56 -36.56
CA GLY A 26 -0.77 15.04 -35.26
C GLY A 26 -1.02 13.53 -35.23
N LYS A 27 -0.55 12.80 -36.25
CA LYS A 27 -0.64 11.32 -36.33
C LYS A 27 0.55 10.61 -35.72
N LEU A 28 1.52 11.36 -35.23
CA LEU A 28 2.69 10.89 -34.49
C LEU A 28 3.15 12.02 -33.58
N PHE A 29 3.59 11.65 -32.38
CA PHE A 29 4.08 12.58 -31.36
C PHE A 29 5.53 12.26 -31.05
N ARG A 30 6.38 13.28 -30.97
CA ARG A 30 7.77 13.12 -30.58
C ARG A 30 7.91 13.26 -29.07
N VAL A 31 8.12 12.14 -28.38
CA VAL A 31 8.30 12.09 -26.94
C VAL A 31 9.69 12.59 -26.53
N HIS A 32 10.72 12.10 -27.21
CA HIS A 32 12.12 12.52 -27.06
C HIS A 32 12.84 12.40 -28.39
N ARG A 33 14.10 12.83 -28.46
CA ARG A 33 14.92 12.64 -29.66
C ARG A 33 14.99 11.14 -30.01
N GLY A 34 14.45 10.80 -31.18
CA GLY A 34 14.45 9.43 -31.68
C GLY A 34 13.38 8.51 -31.08
N ILE A 35 12.46 9.02 -30.27
CA ILE A 35 11.38 8.25 -29.64
C ILE A 35 10.04 8.90 -29.96
N TYR A 36 9.08 8.09 -30.40
CA TYR A 36 7.79 8.53 -30.91
C TYR A 36 6.65 7.67 -30.34
N SER A 37 5.43 8.25 -30.35
CA SER A 37 4.19 7.59 -29.99
C SER A 37 3.07 7.99 -30.93
N ASP A 38 2.07 7.13 -31.11
CA ASP A 38 0.83 7.45 -31.85
C ASP A 38 -0.18 8.25 -31.01
N GLU A 39 0.08 8.38 -29.69
CA GLU A 39 -0.79 9.06 -28.75
C GLU A 39 0.02 9.95 -27.81
N TRP A 40 -0.60 11.05 -27.35
CA TRP A 40 -0.02 11.95 -26.36
C TRP A 40 -0.82 11.91 -25.06
N SER A 41 -0.57 10.87 -24.27
CA SER A 41 -1.08 10.74 -22.90
C SER A 41 0.08 10.39 -21.96
N PRO A 42 -0.05 10.58 -20.64
CA PRO A 42 1.01 10.20 -19.70
C PRO A 42 1.42 8.73 -19.85
N LEU A 43 0.45 7.82 -20.04
CA LEU A 43 0.73 6.40 -20.23
C LEU A 43 1.46 6.13 -21.56
N ALA A 44 1.04 6.74 -22.65
CA ALA A 44 1.70 6.59 -23.94
C ALA A 44 3.14 7.10 -23.93
N VAL A 45 3.36 8.25 -23.29
CA VAL A 45 4.71 8.81 -23.10
C VAL A 45 5.56 7.89 -22.21
N ALA A 46 4.99 7.32 -21.15
CA ALA A 46 5.71 6.37 -20.29
C ALA A 46 6.12 5.11 -21.07
N GLN A 47 5.23 4.52 -21.84
CA GLN A 47 5.52 3.36 -22.68
C GLN A 47 6.58 3.67 -23.74
N ALA A 48 6.49 4.83 -24.39
CA ALA A 48 7.47 5.24 -25.38
C ALA A 48 8.86 5.46 -24.77
N LEU A 49 8.94 6.06 -23.57
CA LEU A 49 10.20 6.21 -22.85
C LEU A 49 10.79 4.85 -22.43
N ALA A 50 9.95 3.95 -21.92
CA ALA A 50 10.38 2.60 -21.53
C ALA A 50 10.86 1.77 -22.74
N HIS A 51 10.21 1.93 -23.90
CA HIS A 51 10.57 1.28 -25.15
C HIS A 51 11.89 1.81 -25.72
N GLY A 52 12.04 3.14 -25.76
CA GLY A 52 13.19 3.78 -26.44
C GLY A 52 14.41 4.02 -25.57
N LEU A 53 14.34 3.89 -24.26
CA LEU A 53 15.44 4.13 -23.32
C LEU A 53 15.79 2.87 -22.54
N SER A 54 16.96 2.30 -22.83
CA SER A 54 17.47 1.16 -22.09
C SER A 54 17.72 1.53 -20.61
N ARG A 55 17.42 0.60 -19.68
CA ARG A 55 17.65 0.76 -18.24
C ARG A 55 16.94 1.96 -17.61
N LEU A 56 15.85 2.44 -18.23
CA LEU A 56 14.95 3.40 -17.59
C LEU A 56 14.04 2.67 -16.63
N HIS A 57 13.76 3.27 -15.47
CA HIS A 57 12.72 2.83 -14.54
C HIS A 57 12.04 4.01 -13.88
N PHE A 58 10.72 3.93 -13.76
CA PHE A 58 9.94 4.98 -13.15
C PHE A 58 10.16 5.04 -11.64
N THR A 59 10.16 6.25 -11.09
CA THR A 59 10.44 6.56 -9.69
C THR A 59 9.46 7.61 -9.15
N GLY A 60 9.62 8.01 -7.90
CA GLY A 60 8.86 9.09 -7.28
C GLY A 60 7.36 8.90 -7.38
N LYS A 61 6.65 9.98 -7.75
CA LYS A 61 5.20 9.98 -7.91
C LYS A 61 4.74 9.01 -9.00
N THR A 62 5.45 8.95 -10.13
CA THR A 62 5.10 8.05 -11.24
C THR A 62 5.17 6.59 -10.80
N ALA A 63 6.18 6.19 -10.03
CA ALA A 63 6.25 4.83 -9.47
C ALA A 63 5.08 4.55 -8.52
N GLN A 64 4.67 5.51 -7.70
CA GLN A 64 3.52 5.37 -6.83
C GLN A 64 2.23 5.15 -7.62
N GLU A 65 2.01 5.94 -8.66
CA GLU A 65 0.84 5.82 -9.54
C GLU A 65 0.80 4.45 -10.23
N ILE A 66 1.94 3.96 -10.74
CA ILE A 66 2.06 2.63 -11.37
C ILE A 66 1.74 1.51 -10.38
N HIS A 67 2.36 1.52 -9.19
CA HIS A 67 2.15 0.48 -8.18
C HIS A 67 0.72 0.45 -7.64
N LEU A 68 0.05 1.61 -7.57
CA LEU A 68 -1.33 1.71 -7.10
C LEU A 68 -2.37 1.54 -8.22
N GLY A 69 -1.94 1.26 -9.47
CA GLY A 69 -2.85 1.13 -10.61
C GLY A 69 -3.62 2.41 -10.93
N ARG A 70 -3.05 3.57 -10.62
CA ARG A 70 -3.66 4.88 -10.88
C ARG A 70 -3.33 5.39 -12.28
N ASN A 71 -4.14 6.31 -12.77
CA ASN A 71 -3.80 7.06 -13.97
C ASN A 71 -2.51 7.85 -13.76
N LEU A 72 -1.59 7.74 -14.72
CA LEU A 72 -0.35 8.49 -14.68
C LEU A 72 -0.61 9.97 -14.92
N THR A 73 0.20 10.82 -14.30
CA THR A 73 0.12 12.28 -14.45
C THR A 73 1.49 12.86 -14.87
N PHE A 74 1.45 13.96 -15.60
CA PHE A 74 2.66 14.72 -15.92
C PHE A 74 3.11 15.63 -14.77
N PRO A 75 4.41 15.91 -14.61
CA PRO A 75 5.54 15.29 -15.34
C PRO A 75 5.83 13.88 -14.84
N LEU A 76 6.27 12.99 -15.76
CA LEU A 76 6.73 11.66 -15.40
C LEU A 76 8.12 11.73 -14.76
N GLU A 77 8.34 10.97 -13.71
CA GLU A 77 9.60 10.85 -13.00
C GLU A 77 10.22 9.48 -13.24
N ALA A 78 11.46 9.44 -13.67
CA ALA A 78 12.21 8.22 -13.92
C ALA A 78 13.68 8.35 -13.51
N GLU A 79 14.35 7.22 -13.36
CA GLU A 79 15.79 7.08 -13.20
C GLU A 79 16.38 6.29 -14.36
N GLY A 80 17.65 6.54 -14.68
CA GLY A 80 18.35 5.84 -15.75
C GLY A 80 19.84 6.15 -15.78
N PRO A 81 20.58 5.62 -16.78
CA PRO A 81 22.04 5.79 -16.87
C PRO A 81 22.46 7.23 -17.21
N ARG A 82 21.53 8.08 -17.63
CA ARG A 82 21.79 9.49 -18.00
C ARG A 82 20.67 10.39 -17.53
N THR A 83 21.02 11.63 -17.19
CA THR A 83 20.01 12.67 -16.92
C THR A 83 19.42 13.18 -18.23
N LEU A 84 18.09 13.15 -18.33
CA LEU A 84 17.33 13.68 -19.47
C LEU A 84 16.21 14.57 -18.96
N LYS A 85 15.95 15.66 -19.67
CA LYS A 85 14.81 16.54 -19.39
C LYS A 85 13.96 16.65 -20.66
N GLY A 86 12.67 16.48 -20.51
CA GLY A 86 11.65 16.74 -21.52
C GLY A 86 10.58 17.66 -20.98
N LYS A 87 9.66 18.09 -21.83
CA LYS A 87 8.55 18.98 -21.44
C LYS A 87 7.71 18.35 -20.31
N ASN A 88 7.47 17.03 -20.38
CA ASN A 88 6.54 16.30 -19.54
C ASN A 88 7.20 15.12 -18.80
N PHE A 89 8.51 15.05 -18.76
CA PHE A 89 9.23 14.02 -18.01
C PHE A 89 10.60 14.52 -17.55
N ARG A 90 11.10 13.87 -16.50
CA ARG A 90 12.47 14.02 -15.99
C ARG A 90 13.05 12.64 -15.73
N VAL A 91 14.22 12.38 -16.30
CA VAL A 91 15.05 11.21 -15.95
C VAL A 91 16.26 11.72 -15.18
N THR A 92 16.49 11.20 -13.99
CA THR A 92 17.68 11.51 -13.19
C THR A 92 18.70 10.38 -13.32
N HIS A 93 19.98 10.73 -13.29
CA HIS A 93 21.03 9.70 -13.28
C HIS A 93 20.98 8.89 -12.00
N SER A 94 20.98 7.57 -12.13
CA SER A 94 21.07 6.64 -10.99
C SER A 94 21.83 5.38 -11.38
N ARG A 95 22.66 4.89 -10.45
CA ARG A 95 23.37 3.62 -10.60
C ARG A 95 22.58 2.43 -10.02
N LEU A 96 21.46 2.68 -9.40
CA LEU A 96 20.61 1.69 -8.75
C LEU A 96 19.64 1.14 -9.79
N SER A 97 19.12 -0.19 -9.63
CA SER A 97 18.19 -0.36 -8.57
C SER A 97 17.55 -1.73 -8.54
N ALA A 98 16.88 -2.02 -7.43
CA ALA A 98 15.86 -3.04 -7.37
C ALA A 98 14.65 -2.57 -8.19
N THR A 99 14.49 -3.12 -9.39
CA THR A 99 13.41 -2.82 -10.34
C THR A 99 12.49 -4.01 -10.50
N THR A 100 11.27 -3.74 -10.92
CA THR A 100 10.26 -4.73 -11.28
C THR A 100 9.46 -4.24 -12.48
N LEU A 101 8.69 -5.12 -13.09
CA LEU A 101 7.72 -4.76 -14.13
C LEU A 101 6.31 -4.75 -13.51
N VAL A 102 5.59 -3.67 -13.74
CA VAL A 102 4.18 -3.54 -13.37
C VAL A 102 3.43 -3.07 -14.60
N ASN A 103 2.48 -3.87 -15.09
CA ASN A 103 1.74 -3.62 -16.32
C ASN A 103 2.64 -3.28 -17.53
N GLY A 104 3.79 -3.98 -17.64
CA GLY A 104 4.75 -3.77 -18.72
C GLY A 104 5.65 -2.54 -18.57
N LEU A 105 5.49 -1.74 -17.53
CA LEU A 105 6.35 -0.58 -17.25
C LEU A 105 7.46 -0.94 -16.25
N PRO A 106 8.73 -0.62 -16.55
CA PRO A 106 9.83 -0.79 -15.61
C PRO A 106 9.73 0.24 -14.49
N VAL A 107 9.64 -0.21 -13.26
CA VAL A 107 9.46 0.65 -12.09
C VAL A 107 10.37 0.22 -10.95
N ILE A 108 10.84 1.13 -10.12
CA ILE A 108 11.58 0.79 -8.91
C ILE A 108 10.66 0.05 -7.94
N GLN A 109 11.20 -0.92 -7.19
CA GLN A 109 10.43 -1.66 -6.19
C GLN A 109 9.82 -0.74 -5.14
N VAL A 110 8.71 -1.15 -4.53
CA VAL A 110 7.87 -0.31 -3.66
C VAL A 110 8.65 0.34 -2.51
N LEU A 111 9.49 -0.39 -1.81
CA LEU A 111 10.25 0.17 -0.69
C LEU A 111 11.25 1.24 -1.14
N TRP A 112 11.85 1.11 -2.34
CA TRP A 112 12.72 2.11 -2.95
C TRP A 112 11.93 3.32 -3.47
N ALA A 113 10.73 3.10 -4.03
CA ALA A 113 9.80 4.18 -4.37
C ALA A 113 9.40 4.97 -3.12
N ALA A 114 9.01 4.27 -2.05
CA ALA A 114 8.66 4.87 -0.77
C ALA A 114 9.79 5.74 -0.18
N ARG A 115 11.04 5.31 -0.33
CA ARG A 115 12.22 6.12 0.06
C ARG A 115 12.27 7.47 -0.66
N ARG A 116 11.82 7.55 -1.90
CA ARG A 116 11.83 8.78 -2.72
C ARG A 116 10.72 9.76 -2.36
N ILE A 117 9.52 9.25 -2.08
CA ILE A 117 8.33 10.06 -1.80
C ILE A 117 8.08 10.31 -0.31
N ALA A 118 8.88 9.69 0.57
CA ALA A 118 8.89 9.89 2.02
C ALA A 118 7.49 9.95 2.67
N ALA A 119 7.03 11.15 3.07
CA ALA A 119 5.78 11.31 3.84
C ALA A 119 4.52 10.85 3.07
N ALA A 120 4.53 10.90 1.74
CA ALA A 120 3.38 10.50 0.90
C ALA A 120 3.31 8.99 0.64
N CYS A 121 4.22 8.18 1.16
CA CYS A 121 4.30 6.76 0.83
C CYS A 121 3.38 5.84 1.66
N GLY A 122 2.69 6.35 2.67
CA GLY A 122 1.87 5.52 3.58
C GLY A 122 0.89 4.63 2.83
N GLN A 123 0.08 5.20 1.94
CA GLN A 123 -0.89 4.45 1.14
C GLN A 123 -0.22 3.41 0.23
N LEU A 124 0.92 3.74 -0.38
CA LEU A 124 1.68 2.81 -1.21
C LEU A 124 2.13 1.59 -0.40
N LEU A 125 2.64 1.82 0.81
CA LEU A 125 3.09 0.75 1.71
C LEU A 125 1.90 -0.09 2.19
N GLU A 126 0.79 0.53 2.58
CA GLU A 126 -0.43 -0.16 3.01
C GLU A 126 -0.96 -1.12 1.94
N GLU A 127 -1.13 -0.63 0.71
CA GLU A 127 -1.68 -1.43 -0.38
C GLU A 127 -0.71 -2.54 -0.81
N HIS A 128 0.59 -2.25 -0.87
CA HIS A 128 1.56 -3.23 -1.30
C HIS A 128 1.82 -4.32 -0.26
N TYR A 129 1.91 -3.95 1.02
CA TYR A 129 2.20 -4.88 2.12
C TYR A 129 0.94 -5.23 2.92
N ARG A 130 -0.23 -5.27 2.26
CA ARG A 130 -1.47 -5.74 2.87
C ARG A 130 -1.48 -7.25 3.04
N GLY A 131 -2.39 -7.72 3.91
CA GLY A 131 -2.67 -9.14 4.10
C GLY A 131 -1.62 -9.89 4.90
N LYS A 132 -1.90 -11.16 5.11
CA LYS A 132 -1.15 -12.07 6.01
C LYS A 132 0.35 -12.17 5.68
N THR A 133 0.73 -12.04 4.41
CA THR A 133 2.12 -12.10 3.96
C THR A 133 2.81 -10.74 3.92
N GLY A 134 2.06 -9.66 4.10
CA GLY A 134 2.56 -8.29 4.01
C GLY A 134 3.77 -8.00 4.90
N PRO A 135 3.72 -8.32 6.20
CA PRO A 135 4.84 -8.10 7.12
C PRO A 135 6.12 -8.85 6.71
N ALA A 136 5.98 -10.11 6.27
CA ALA A 136 7.12 -10.91 5.81
C ALA A 136 7.75 -10.34 4.53
N ARG A 137 6.92 -9.93 3.56
CA ARG A 137 7.41 -9.28 2.33
C ARG A 137 8.11 -7.96 2.62
N LEU A 138 7.59 -7.15 3.54
CA LEU A 138 8.25 -5.92 3.96
C LEU A 138 9.63 -6.20 4.57
N GLU A 139 9.74 -7.22 5.41
CA GLU A 139 11.02 -7.56 6.03
C GLU A 139 12.03 -8.08 5.01
N ASP A 140 11.62 -8.85 4.01
CA ASP A 140 12.49 -9.28 2.93
C ASP A 140 13.00 -8.09 2.09
N ASP A 141 12.14 -7.15 1.77
CA ASP A 141 12.54 -5.94 1.05
C ASP A 141 13.46 -5.05 1.89
N ARG A 142 13.24 -4.98 3.20
CA ARG A 142 14.13 -4.27 4.14
C ARG A 142 15.52 -4.87 4.19
N ARG A 143 15.64 -6.20 4.19
CA ARG A 143 16.95 -6.88 4.15
C ARG A 143 17.72 -6.60 2.88
N ARG A 144 17.04 -6.48 1.75
CA ARG A 144 17.64 -6.11 0.45
C ARG A 144 18.07 -4.66 0.39
N MET A 145 17.47 -3.78 1.19
CA MET A 145 17.82 -2.37 1.26
C MET A 145 18.98 -2.15 2.24
N ARG A 146 20.20 -1.90 1.73
CA ARG A 146 21.43 -1.72 2.55
C ARG A 146 21.24 -0.79 3.76
N ARG A 147 20.45 0.29 3.59
CA ARG A 147 20.15 1.26 4.66
C ARG A 147 18.73 1.82 4.47
N VAL A 148 17.88 1.57 5.42
CA VAL A 148 16.54 2.19 5.50
C VAL A 148 16.67 3.55 6.20
N PRO A 149 16.33 4.69 5.54
CA PRO A 149 16.40 6.01 6.15
C PRO A 149 15.47 6.13 7.35
N GLN A 150 15.81 6.96 8.33
CA GLN A 150 15.03 7.13 9.55
C GLN A 150 13.58 7.58 9.27
N ARG A 151 13.40 8.52 8.33
CA ARG A 151 12.05 8.95 7.90
C ARG A 151 11.20 7.80 7.36
N LEU A 152 11.80 6.90 6.58
CA LEU A 152 11.07 5.73 6.05
C LEU A 152 10.74 4.72 7.16
N LYS A 153 11.66 4.50 8.13
CA LYS A 153 11.37 3.67 9.31
C LYS A 153 10.17 4.20 10.09
N GLU A 154 10.12 5.52 10.31
CA GLU A 154 9.00 6.16 11.00
C GLU A 154 7.70 6.04 10.22
N THR A 155 7.74 6.25 8.90
CA THR A 155 6.55 6.06 8.05
C THR A 155 6.07 4.61 8.09
N ILE A 156 6.98 3.62 7.96
CA ILE A 156 6.63 2.20 8.09
C ILE A 156 5.98 1.92 9.44
N ARG A 157 6.55 2.44 10.53
CA ARG A 157 5.99 2.26 11.87
C ARG A 157 4.57 2.81 11.99
N ARG A 158 4.28 3.95 11.37
CA ARG A 158 2.95 4.58 11.38
C ARG A 158 1.97 3.97 10.39
N THR A 159 2.45 3.17 9.45
CA THR A 159 1.62 2.55 8.41
C THR A 159 1.05 1.23 8.92
N PRO A 160 -0.26 0.96 8.75
CA PRO A 160 -0.89 -0.32 9.13
C PRO A 160 -0.54 -1.42 8.11
N ILE A 161 0.66 -1.97 8.25
CA ILE A 161 1.15 -3.07 7.41
C ILE A 161 0.46 -4.37 7.80
N GLY A 162 0.03 -5.16 6.81
CA GLY A 162 -0.54 -6.49 7.02
C GLY A 162 -2.04 -6.51 7.30
N THR A 163 -2.75 -5.39 7.20
CA THR A 163 -4.21 -5.36 7.36
C THR A 163 -4.91 -6.06 6.19
N ASP A 164 -5.95 -6.82 6.48
CA ASP A 164 -6.74 -7.54 5.47
C ASP A 164 -7.95 -6.73 5.00
N SER A 165 -8.62 -6.01 5.88
CA SER A 165 -9.84 -5.27 5.59
C SER A 165 -9.71 -3.74 5.71
N VAL A 166 -10.70 -3.02 5.18
CA VAL A 166 -10.77 -1.55 5.32
C VAL A 166 -11.03 -1.12 6.77
N PRO A 167 -11.97 -1.75 7.54
CA PRO A 167 -12.20 -1.42 8.94
C PRO A 167 -10.96 -1.65 9.81
N GLU A 168 -10.26 -2.79 9.67
CA GLU A 168 -9.00 -3.03 10.37
C GLU A 168 -7.99 -1.91 10.13
N ARG A 169 -7.88 -1.44 8.88
CA ARG A 169 -6.98 -0.37 8.48
C ARG A 169 -7.35 0.96 9.11
N GLN A 170 -8.66 1.28 9.15
CA GLN A 170 -9.17 2.49 9.80
C GLN A 170 -8.86 2.50 11.29
N LEU A 171 -9.18 1.41 11.98
CA LEU A 171 -8.89 1.24 13.42
C LEU A 171 -7.39 1.36 13.69
N SER A 172 -6.57 0.65 12.92
CA SER A 172 -5.12 0.67 13.08
C SER A 172 -4.51 2.07 12.86
N ARG A 173 -4.97 2.81 11.84
CA ARG A 173 -4.51 4.19 11.63
C ARG A 173 -4.84 5.08 12.82
N ARG A 174 -6.06 4.97 13.33
CA ARG A 174 -6.51 5.76 14.48
C ARG A 174 -5.71 5.45 15.74
N LEU A 175 -5.49 4.17 16.05
CA LEU A 175 -4.64 3.74 17.16
C LEU A 175 -3.20 4.24 17.03
N ARG A 176 -2.61 4.17 15.83
CA ARG A 176 -1.25 4.67 15.57
C ARG A 176 -1.12 6.18 15.70
N THR A 177 -2.18 6.94 15.40
CA THR A 177 -2.23 8.38 15.68
C THR A 177 -2.14 8.66 17.17
N ASP A 178 -2.73 7.79 18.00
CA ASP A 178 -2.68 7.88 19.46
C ASP A 178 -1.41 7.24 20.08
N GLY A 179 -0.44 6.86 19.25
CA GLY A 179 0.82 6.27 19.69
C GLY A 179 0.74 4.77 20.05
N ILE A 180 -0.36 4.10 19.73
CA ILE A 180 -0.57 2.67 19.92
C ILE A 180 -0.27 1.96 18.60
N PHE A 181 0.66 1.00 18.61
CA PHE A 181 1.16 0.32 17.42
C PHE A 181 0.80 -1.17 17.46
N PRO A 182 -0.37 -1.56 16.89
CA PRO A 182 -0.77 -2.95 16.85
C PRO A 182 0.13 -3.79 15.93
N GLU A 183 0.34 -5.03 16.31
CA GLU A 183 0.84 -6.09 15.44
C GLU A 183 -0.34 -6.68 14.67
N HIS A 184 -0.25 -6.74 13.34
CA HIS A 184 -1.30 -7.27 12.48
C HIS A 184 -1.08 -8.74 12.16
N ASN A 185 -2.18 -9.48 11.97
CA ASN A 185 -2.16 -10.90 11.65
C ASN A 185 -1.29 -11.72 12.63
N ALA A 186 -1.33 -11.38 13.93
CA ALA A 186 -0.55 -12.01 14.96
C ALA A 186 -0.90 -13.50 15.10
N LEU A 187 0.11 -14.36 15.09
CA LEU A 187 -0.07 -15.79 15.29
C LEU A 187 0.00 -16.13 16.80
N ILE A 188 -1.08 -16.70 17.34
CA ILE A 188 -1.14 -17.22 18.70
C ILE A 188 -1.60 -18.68 18.60
N ALA A 189 -0.77 -19.59 19.07
CA ALA A 189 -0.92 -21.01 18.79
C ALA A 189 -1.02 -21.24 17.25
N VAL A 190 -2.14 -21.77 16.78
CA VAL A 190 -2.39 -22.04 15.35
C VAL A 190 -3.31 -21.00 14.68
N TYR A 191 -3.77 -20.01 15.47
CA TYR A 191 -4.76 -19.03 15.00
C TYR A 191 -4.13 -17.67 14.72
N ARG A 192 -4.64 -17.00 13.69
CA ARG A 192 -4.27 -15.61 13.37
C ARG A 192 -5.34 -14.67 13.87
N PHE A 193 -4.90 -13.55 14.43
CA PHE A 193 -5.74 -12.49 14.99
C PHE A 193 -5.44 -11.17 14.29
N ASP A 194 -6.48 -10.36 14.06
CA ASP A 194 -6.36 -9.15 13.23
C ASP A 194 -5.37 -8.14 13.83
N LEU A 195 -5.52 -7.81 15.12
CA LEU A 195 -4.63 -6.89 15.82
C LEU A 195 -4.25 -7.46 17.20
N LYS A 196 -2.97 -7.31 17.56
CA LYS A 196 -2.46 -7.62 18.90
C LYS A 196 -1.72 -6.42 19.47
N ILE A 197 -2.01 -6.07 20.72
CA ILE A 197 -1.41 -4.96 21.47
C ILE A 197 -1.03 -5.48 22.86
N GLY A 198 0.21 -5.94 23.00
CA GLY A 198 0.64 -6.60 24.25
C GLY A 198 -0.20 -7.84 24.58
N LYS A 199 -0.97 -7.81 25.67
CA LYS A 199 -1.89 -8.89 26.08
C LYS A 199 -3.33 -8.67 25.61
N LEU A 200 -3.60 -7.66 24.80
CA LEU A 200 -4.91 -7.41 24.18
C LEU A 200 -4.90 -7.86 22.74
N ILE A 201 -5.92 -8.62 22.36
CA ILE A 201 -6.29 -8.96 20.99
C ILE A 201 -7.53 -8.14 20.61
N VAL A 202 -7.55 -7.64 19.40
CA VAL A 202 -8.71 -6.97 18.81
C VAL A 202 -9.01 -7.63 17.48
N GLU A 203 -10.24 -8.11 17.34
CA GLU A 203 -10.78 -8.69 16.10
C GLU A 203 -11.80 -7.74 15.49
N VAL A 204 -11.85 -7.67 14.18
CA VAL A 204 -12.82 -6.87 13.42
C VAL A 204 -13.60 -7.80 12.50
N ASP A 205 -14.77 -8.18 12.93
CA ASP A 205 -15.61 -9.16 12.24
C ASP A 205 -16.32 -8.54 11.03
N GLY A 206 -16.20 -9.19 9.89
CA GLY A 206 -16.98 -8.88 8.69
C GLY A 206 -18.41 -9.44 8.80
N TRP A 207 -19.36 -8.79 8.13
CA TRP A 207 -20.78 -9.16 8.12
C TRP A 207 -21.08 -10.60 7.65
N GLU A 208 -20.17 -11.24 6.90
CA GLU A 208 -20.45 -12.53 6.23
C GLU A 208 -20.21 -13.80 7.08
N HIS A 209 -19.68 -13.69 8.30
CA HIS A 209 -19.18 -14.86 9.04
C HIS A 209 -20.24 -15.66 9.83
N HIS A 210 -21.53 -15.26 9.81
CA HIS A 210 -22.54 -15.87 10.67
C HIS A 210 -23.36 -17.03 10.06
N LYS A 211 -23.04 -17.52 8.85
CA LYS A 211 -23.95 -18.45 8.14
C LYS A 211 -23.63 -19.95 8.23
N HIS A 212 -22.53 -20.39 8.85
CA HIS A 212 -22.20 -21.82 8.88
C HIS A 212 -21.75 -22.30 10.27
N SER A 213 -22.35 -23.41 10.75
CA SER A 213 -22.06 -24.04 12.05
C SER A 213 -20.58 -24.38 12.27
N ARG A 214 -19.86 -24.80 11.23
CA ARG A 214 -18.40 -25.08 11.31
C ARG A 214 -17.56 -23.80 11.52
N ALA A 215 -17.94 -22.70 10.90
CA ALA A 215 -17.27 -21.41 11.10
C ALA A 215 -17.42 -20.92 12.54
N PHE A 216 -18.62 -21.09 13.11
CA PHE A 216 -18.91 -20.76 14.50
C PHE A 216 -18.06 -21.57 15.51
N GLN A 217 -17.90 -22.89 15.28
CA GLN A 217 -17.05 -23.73 16.13
C GLN A 217 -15.57 -23.34 16.06
N ALA A 218 -15.06 -23.06 14.83
CA ALA A 218 -13.71 -22.63 14.63
C ALA A 218 -13.41 -21.27 15.31
N ASP A 219 -14.37 -20.35 15.25
CA ASP A 219 -14.29 -19.04 15.88
C ASP A 219 -14.23 -19.13 17.41
N ARG A 220 -15.07 -19.97 18.03
CA ARG A 220 -15.01 -20.24 19.47
C ARG A 220 -13.67 -20.88 19.88
N SER A 221 -13.18 -21.84 19.11
CA SER A 221 -11.88 -22.47 19.38
C SER A 221 -10.73 -21.45 19.30
N LYS A 222 -10.79 -20.52 18.33
CA LYS A 222 -9.87 -19.41 18.18
C LYS A 222 -9.87 -18.50 19.41
N GLN A 223 -11.06 -18.08 19.86
CA GLN A 223 -11.21 -17.25 21.06
C GLN A 223 -10.71 -17.95 22.33
N ASN A 224 -11.10 -19.22 22.54
CA ASN A 224 -10.67 -20.02 23.67
C ASN A 224 -9.13 -20.19 23.71
N ALA A 225 -8.51 -20.38 22.55
CA ALA A 225 -7.04 -20.45 22.45
C ALA A 225 -6.39 -19.15 22.91
N ALA A 226 -6.92 -17.98 22.50
CA ALA A 226 -6.40 -16.69 22.96
C ALA A 226 -6.50 -16.54 24.48
N VAL A 227 -7.66 -16.84 25.06
CA VAL A 227 -7.89 -16.76 26.52
C VAL A 227 -6.98 -17.74 27.27
N ALA A 228 -6.84 -18.98 26.81
CA ALA A 228 -5.95 -19.97 27.42
C ALA A 228 -4.47 -19.55 27.41
N HIS A 229 -4.06 -18.71 26.44
CA HIS A 229 -2.72 -18.12 26.39
C HIS A 229 -2.60 -16.79 27.15
N GLY A 230 -3.61 -16.42 27.95
CA GLY A 230 -3.61 -15.24 28.81
C GLY A 230 -3.81 -13.92 28.05
N TYR A 231 -4.55 -13.95 26.95
CA TYR A 231 -4.94 -12.75 26.22
C TYR A 231 -6.38 -12.34 26.57
N THR A 232 -6.62 -11.05 26.65
CA THR A 232 -7.96 -10.47 26.63
C THR A 232 -8.35 -10.24 25.17
N VAL A 233 -9.59 -10.52 24.81
CA VAL A 233 -10.09 -10.37 23.43
C VAL A 233 -11.20 -9.34 23.41
N LEU A 234 -11.10 -8.34 22.56
CA LEU A 234 -12.18 -7.44 22.15
C LEU A 234 -12.58 -7.73 20.71
N ARG A 235 -13.88 -7.74 20.46
CA ARG A 235 -14.42 -7.94 19.10
C ARG A 235 -15.29 -6.76 18.72
N PHE A 236 -15.11 -6.29 17.51
CA PHE A 236 -15.88 -5.21 16.91
C PHE A 236 -16.40 -5.66 15.56
N THR A 237 -17.59 -5.22 15.20
CA THR A 237 -18.08 -5.38 13.84
C THR A 237 -17.47 -4.34 12.91
N ALA A 238 -17.53 -4.58 11.61
CA ALA A 238 -17.12 -3.59 10.62
C ALA A 238 -17.89 -2.26 10.76
N ASP A 239 -19.16 -2.34 11.20
CA ASP A 239 -20.01 -1.16 11.42
C ASP A 239 -19.65 -0.41 12.69
N ASP A 240 -19.22 -1.08 13.75
CA ASP A 240 -18.66 -0.42 14.93
C ASP A 240 -17.45 0.45 14.55
N ILE A 241 -16.59 -0.07 13.71
CA ILE A 241 -15.41 0.68 13.25
C ILE A 241 -15.81 1.80 12.28
N ARG A 242 -16.82 1.60 11.46
CA ARG A 242 -17.28 2.60 10.49
C ARG A 242 -17.98 3.78 11.14
N TYR A 243 -18.83 3.52 12.13
CA TYR A 243 -19.74 4.52 12.68
C TYR A 243 -19.38 4.94 14.11
N HIS A 244 -18.60 4.12 14.86
CA HIS A 244 -18.27 4.31 16.27
C HIS A 244 -16.78 4.15 16.56
N LEU A 245 -15.93 4.59 15.64
CA LEU A 245 -14.47 4.40 15.72
C LEU A 245 -13.86 4.98 17.01
N ASP A 246 -14.29 6.15 17.42
CA ASP A 246 -13.73 6.79 18.62
C ASP A 246 -14.13 6.05 19.90
N ASP A 247 -15.32 5.48 19.95
CA ASP A 247 -15.80 4.65 21.07
C ASP A 247 -15.02 3.32 21.12
N ALA A 248 -14.81 2.68 19.99
CA ALA A 248 -13.99 1.48 19.90
C ALA A 248 -12.55 1.73 20.38
N VAL A 249 -11.95 2.84 19.96
CA VAL A 249 -10.61 3.25 20.40
C VAL A 249 -10.57 3.57 21.88
N LEU A 250 -11.60 4.23 22.42
CA LEU A 250 -11.70 4.51 23.85
C LEU A 250 -11.76 3.23 24.68
N LEU A 251 -12.58 2.26 24.25
CA LEU A 251 -12.67 0.95 24.91
C LEU A 251 -11.33 0.20 24.87
N ILE A 252 -10.64 0.19 23.72
CA ILE A 252 -9.31 -0.41 23.59
C ILE A 252 -8.32 0.24 24.58
N LYS A 253 -8.26 1.57 24.64
CA LYS A 253 -7.38 2.29 25.55
C LYS A 253 -7.68 1.97 27.01
N THR A 254 -8.96 1.97 27.37
CA THR A 254 -9.39 1.65 28.74
C THR A 254 -8.98 0.23 29.12
N THR A 255 -9.19 -0.75 28.23
CA THR A 255 -8.78 -2.15 28.45
C THR A 255 -7.26 -2.26 28.58
N LEU A 256 -6.47 -1.54 27.77
CA LEU A 256 -5.01 -1.52 27.89
C LEU A 256 -4.54 -0.98 29.24
N GLU A 257 -5.21 0.05 29.77
CA GLU A 257 -4.89 0.58 31.11
C GLU A 257 -5.26 -0.41 32.22
N GLN A 258 -6.40 -1.11 32.10
CA GLN A 258 -6.78 -2.19 33.03
C GLN A 258 -5.75 -3.32 33.03
N LEU A 259 -5.27 -3.74 31.87
CA LEU A 259 -4.22 -4.76 31.73
C LEU A 259 -2.87 -4.37 32.35
N LYS A 260 -2.65 -3.06 32.56
CA LYS A 260 -1.49 -2.53 33.30
C LYS A 260 -1.75 -2.41 34.81
N GLY A 261 -2.86 -2.94 35.32
CA GLY A 261 -3.24 -2.86 36.75
C GLY A 261 -3.84 -1.50 37.16
N ARG A 262 -4.13 -0.60 36.24
CA ARG A 262 -4.80 0.66 36.52
C ARG A 262 -6.31 0.44 36.61
N LYS A 263 -7.02 1.34 37.32
CA LYS A 263 -8.49 1.31 37.46
C LYS A 263 -9.11 2.50 36.73
N PRO A 264 -9.10 2.54 35.37
CA PRO A 264 -9.76 3.62 34.64
C PRO A 264 -11.28 3.51 34.82
N LYS A 265 -11.99 4.64 34.79
CA LYS A 265 -13.45 4.61 34.63
C LYS A 265 -13.76 3.94 33.28
N LEU A 266 -14.67 2.98 33.29
CA LEU A 266 -15.22 2.44 32.05
C LEU A 266 -15.89 3.55 31.28
N PRO A 267 -15.63 3.71 29.97
CA PRO A 267 -16.28 4.70 29.18
C PRO A 267 -17.80 4.45 29.14
N ALA A 268 -18.58 5.51 29.12
CA ALA A 268 -20.05 5.43 29.05
C ALA A 268 -20.53 4.60 27.83
N VAL A 269 -19.71 4.53 26.80
CA VAL A 269 -19.96 3.73 25.59
C VAL A 269 -20.17 2.24 25.89
N VAL A 270 -19.49 1.69 26.92
CA VAL A 270 -19.69 0.29 27.34
C VAL A 270 -21.07 0.09 27.97
N MET A 271 -21.67 1.18 28.44
CA MET A 271 -23.02 1.20 29.03
C MET A 271 -24.09 1.61 28.02
N HIS A 272 -23.73 1.94 26.78
CA HIS A 272 -24.67 2.36 25.77
C HIS A 272 -25.50 1.17 25.29
N PRO A 273 -26.84 1.30 25.11
CA PRO A 273 -27.72 0.21 24.65
C PRO A 273 -27.27 -0.45 23.35
N TYR A 274 -26.60 0.26 22.47
CA TYR A 274 -26.04 -0.26 21.22
C TYR A 274 -25.04 -1.42 21.42
N TRP A 275 -24.18 -1.34 22.46
CA TRP A 275 -23.21 -2.40 22.79
C TRP A 275 -23.85 -3.57 23.56
N THR A 276 -24.98 -3.33 24.26
CA THR A 276 -25.70 -4.37 24.97
C THR A 276 -26.50 -5.29 24.04
N TRP A 277 -26.87 -4.84 22.86
CA TRP A 277 -27.58 -5.66 21.85
C TRP A 277 -26.70 -6.79 21.29
N HIS A 278 -25.39 -6.63 21.25
CA HIS A 278 -24.47 -7.65 20.77
C HIS A 278 -24.03 -8.66 21.83
N VAL A 279 -24.39 -8.44 23.10
CA VAL A 279 -24.06 -9.36 24.21
C VAL A 279 -25.21 -10.37 24.50
N CYS A 280 -26.40 -10.10 24.00
CA CYS A 280 -27.62 -10.85 24.32
C CYS A 280 -28.19 -11.72 23.19
N MET A 281 -27.45 -11.96 22.07
CA MET A 281 -27.87 -12.90 21.02
C MET A 281 -26.88 -14.04 20.83
#